data_bde09222f8cbe32146925e194b026aed
#
_entry.id   bde09222f8cbe32146925e194b026aed
#
_cell.length_a   1.000
_cell.length_b   1.000
_cell.length_c   1.000
_cell.angle_alpha   90.00
_cell.angle_beta   90.00
_cell.angle_gamma   90.00
#
_symmetry.space_group_name_H-M   'P 1'
#
loop_
_entity.id
_entity.type
_entity.pdbx_description
1 polymer ?
#
loop_
_entity_poly.entity_id
_entity_poly.type
_entity_poly.pdbx_seq_one_letter_code
_entity_poly.pdbx_strand_id
1 'polypeptide(L)'
;MASIEVKNFENDADEVNTPNNARVETVNVGGQRVMKICVQPGWKWSNDIKPVVGTDSCKAKHLGVLAEGSITCLHDDGTKVTYSAGDAYAIDPGHDAWVEGDKPAVAYEFHGAWGE
;
A
#
# COMPACT_ATOMS: atom_id res chain seq x y z
N MET A 1 -3.47 -29.27 6.50
CA MET A 1 -3.21 -27.86 6.80
C MET A 1 -2.20 -27.74 7.92
N ALA A 2 -1.22 -26.88 7.76
CA ALA A 2 -0.25 -26.61 8.82
C ALA A 2 -0.91 -25.82 9.94
N SER A 3 -0.56 -26.14 11.20
CA SER A 3 -1.05 -25.37 12.35
C SER A 3 -0.35 -24.00 12.50
N ILE A 4 0.78 -23.84 11.81
CA ILE A 4 1.52 -22.57 11.75
C ILE A 4 2.01 -22.42 10.32
N GLU A 5 1.75 -21.24 9.75
CA GLU A 5 2.18 -20.90 8.40
C GLU A 5 2.98 -19.59 8.45
N VAL A 6 4.14 -19.59 7.81
CA VAL A 6 5.03 -18.42 7.75
C VAL A 6 5.51 -18.24 6.33
N LYS A 7 5.46 -17.01 5.83
CA LYS A 7 6.02 -16.66 4.53
C LYS A 7 6.84 -15.39 4.64
N ASN A 8 7.97 -15.37 3.96
CA ASN A 8 8.83 -14.19 3.86
C ASN A 8 8.47 -13.41 2.60
N PHE A 9 8.31 -12.11 2.69
CA PHE A 9 7.93 -11.29 1.54
C PHE A 9 8.96 -11.32 0.41
N GLU A 10 10.23 -11.41 0.75
CA GLU A 10 11.29 -11.43 -0.26
C GLU A 10 11.46 -12.80 -0.89
N ASN A 11 11.47 -13.88 -0.06
CA ASN A 11 11.81 -15.22 -0.52
C ASN A 11 10.59 -16.04 -0.97
N ASP A 12 9.41 -15.75 -0.42
CA ASP A 12 8.22 -16.57 -0.59
C ASP A 12 7.05 -15.80 -1.24
N ALA A 13 7.32 -14.68 -1.89
CA ALA A 13 6.27 -13.87 -2.48
C ALA A 13 5.47 -14.69 -3.51
N ASP A 14 4.16 -14.69 -3.35
CA ASP A 14 3.24 -15.28 -4.32
C ASP A 14 3.08 -14.39 -5.56
N GLU A 15 3.29 -13.08 -5.39
CA GLU A 15 3.21 -12.10 -6.45
C GLU A 15 4.14 -10.92 -6.16
N VAL A 16 4.81 -10.42 -7.18
CA VAL A 16 5.64 -9.21 -7.09
C VAL A 16 5.28 -8.29 -8.24
N ASN A 17 4.96 -7.04 -7.92
CA ASN A 17 4.69 -5.99 -8.89
C ASN A 17 5.63 -4.83 -8.64
N THR A 18 6.19 -4.27 -9.72
CA THR A 18 7.14 -3.16 -9.64
C THR A 18 6.67 -1.99 -10.50
N PRO A 19 5.55 -1.34 -10.13
CA PRO A 19 5.15 -0.13 -10.83
C PRO A 19 6.16 0.98 -10.57
N ASN A 20 6.02 2.08 -11.27
CA ASN A 20 6.97 3.19 -11.22
C ASN A 20 7.15 3.68 -9.78
N ASN A 21 8.41 3.76 -9.32
CA ASN A 21 8.78 4.20 -7.97
C ASN A 21 8.19 3.36 -6.84
N ALA A 22 7.76 2.13 -7.12
CA ALA A 22 7.13 1.27 -6.11
C ALA A 22 7.50 -0.19 -6.32
N ARG A 23 7.42 -0.95 -5.22
CA ARG A 23 7.54 -2.41 -5.24
C ARG A 23 6.50 -2.97 -4.29
N VAL A 24 5.69 -3.90 -4.78
CA VAL A 24 4.65 -4.56 -4.00
C VAL A 24 4.93 -6.05 -4.00
N GLU A 25 5.15 -6.60 -2.83
CA GLU A 25 5.34 -8.03 -2.61
C GLU A 25 4.12 -8.56 -1.86
N THR A 26 3.51 -9.62 -2.39
CA THR A 26 2.28 -10.19 -1.86
C THR A 26 2.52 -11.62 -1.41
N VAL A 27 2.05 -11.97 -0.22
CA VAL A 27 2.03 -13.34 0.27
C VAL A 27 0.59 -13.69 0.66
N ASN A 28 0.21 -14.96 0.43
CA ASN A 28 -1.03 -15.52 0.93
C ASN A 28 -0.67 -16.43 2.10
N VAL A 29 -1.07 -16.06 3.30
CA VAL A 29 -0.74 -16.76 4.53
C VAL A 29 -1.96 -16.83 5.42
N GLY A 30 -2.28 -18.04 5.92
CA GLY A 30 -3.47 -18.24 6.75
C GLY A 30 -4.77 -17.89 6.06
N GLY A 31 -4.83 -18.01 4.74
CA GLY A 31 -6.00 -17.62 3.95
C GLY A 31 -6.15 -16.11 3.75
N GLN A 32 -5.16 -15.33 4.21
CA GLN A 32 -5.19 -13.86 4.12
C GLN A 32 -4.10 -13.37 3.16
N ARG A 33 -4.47 -12.44 2.31
CA ARG A 33 -3.51 -11.76 1.43
C ARG A 33 -2.90 -10.59 2.16
N VAL A 34 -1.58 -10.60 2.32
CA VAL A 34 -0.82 -9.54 2.98
C VAL A 34 0.18 -8.98 1.98
N MET A 35 0.26 -7.66 1.90
CA MET A 35 1.16 -6.98 0.97
C MET A 35 2.17 -6.13 1.73
N LYS A 36 3.41 -6.18 1.27
CA LYS A 36 4.44 -5.22 1.66
C LYS A 36 4.63 -4.26 0.50
N ILE A 37 4.42 -2.98 0.75
CA ILE A 37 4.47 -1.92 -0.25
C ILE A 37 5.63 -1.00 0.10
N CYS A 38 6.58 -0.87 -0.82
CA CYS A 38 7.69 0.07 -0.68
C CYS A 38 7.56 1.12 -1.78
N VAL A 39 7.46 2.38 -1.42
CA VAL A 39 7.35 3.50 -2.36
C VAL A 39 8.51 4.47 -2.12
N GLN A 40 9.13 4.89 -3.22
CA GLN A 40 10.32 5.72 -3.18
C GLN A 40 9.99 7.21 -3.01
N PRO A 41 10.95 8.03 -2.55
CA PRO A 41 10.77 9.47 -2.59
C PRO A 41 10.38 9.94 -3.99
N GLY A 42 9.41 10.83 -4.07
CA GLY A 42 8.87 11.31 -5.33
C GLY A 42 7.70 10.49 -5.87
N TRP A 43 7.41 9.33 -5.28
CA TRP A 43 6.23 8.57 -5.67
C TRP A 43 4.96 9.36 -5.39
N LYS A 44 4.08 9.37 -6.39
CA LYS A 44 2.74 9.93 -6.27
C LYS A 44 1.80 9.08 -7.09
N TRP A 45 0.71 8.64 -6.50
CA TRP A 45 -0.24 7.74 -7.17
C TRP A 45 -0.70 8.29 -8.51
N SER A 46 -1.06 9.58 -8.57
CA SER A 46 -1.55 10.21 -9.80
C SER A 46 -0.50 10.31 -10.90
N ASN A 47 0.79 10.26 -10.57
CA ASN A 47 1.89 10.27 -11.55
C ASN A 47 2.32 8.87 -11.95
N ASP A 48 2.41 7.95 -10.97
CA ASP A 48 3.10 6.67 -11.15
C ASP A 48 2.14 5.50 -11.39
N ILE A 49 0.93 5.57 -10.85
CA ILE A 49 -0.05 4.48 -10.93
C ILE A 49 -1.23 4.83 -11.84
N LYS A 50 -1.74 6.04 -11.74
CA LYS A 50 -2.90 6.48 -12.53
C LYS A 50 -2.77 6.19 -14.03
N PRO A 51 -1.61 6.42 -14.68
CA PRO A 51 -1.48 6.11 -16.11
C PRO A 51 -1.66 4.63 -16.44
N VAL A 52 -1.41 3.74 -15.48
CA VAL A 52 -1.55 2.29 -15.66
C VAL A 52 -2.99 1.85 -15.46
N VAL A 53 -3.65 2.36 -14.41
CA VAL A 53 -5.02 1.92 -14.04
C VAL A 53 -6.12 2.73 -14.73
N GLY A 54 -5.84 3.97 -15.13
CA GLY A 54 -6.75 4.78 -15.94
C GLY A 54 -7.93 5.41 -15.21
N THR A 55 -7.94 5.40 -13.88
CA THR A 55 -9.00 6.05 -13.08
C THR A 55 -8.56 7.43 -12.62
N ASP A 56 -9.52 8.32 -12.31
CA ASP A 56 -9.22 9.70 -11.87
C ASP A 56 -8.57 9.73 -10.49
N SER A 57 -8.92 8.79 -9.63
CA SER A 57 -8.36 8.62 -8.30
C SER A 57 -8.25 7.14 -7.99
N CYS A 58 -7.50 6.80 -6.93
CA CYS A 58 -7.34 5.41 -6.51
C CYS A 58 -8.68 4.88 -5.98
N LYS A 59 -9.16 3.80 -6.56
CA LYS A 59 -10.44 3.17 -6.21
C LYS A 59 -10.27 1.98 -5.26
N ALA A 60 -9.04 1.70 -4.83
CA ALA A 60 -8.79 0.65 -3.87
C ALA A 60 -9.13 1.11 -2.45
N LYS A 61 -9.58 0.16 -1.65
CA LYS A 61 -9.81 0.36 -0.23
C LYS A 61 -8.61 -0.20 0.53
N HIS A 62 -8.04 0.59 1.43
CA HIS A 62 -6.82 0.23 2.12
C HIS A 62 -7.05 0.06 3.62
N LEU A 63 -6.46 -0.98 4.17
CA LEU A 63 -6.30 -1.18 5.61
C LEU A 63 -4.86 -1.64 5.84
N GLY A 64 -4.11 -0.88 6.61
CA GLY A 64 -2.71 -1.24 6.81
C GLY A 64 -2.03 -0.47 7.92
N VAL A 65 -0.73 -0.67 7.99
CA VAL A 65 0.16 0.01 8.92
C VAL A 65 1.37 0.55 8.16
N LEU A 66 1.81 1.74 8.51
CA LEU A 66 3.04 2.31 7.96
C LEU A 66 4.19 1.95 8.89
N ALA A 67 5.19 1.26 8.35
CA ALA A 67 6.34 0.80 9.12
C ALA A 67 7.53 1.77 9.03
N GLU A 68 7.68 2.47 7.91
CA GLU A 68 8.76 3.42 7.69
C GLU A 68 8.28 4.58 6.83
N GLY A 69 8.85 5.76 7.06
CA GLY A 69 8.58 6.95 6.25
C GLY A 69 7.29 7.65 6.58
N SER A 70 6.83 8.48 5.65
CA SER A 70 5.59 9.26 5.77
C SER A 70 4.90 9.37 4.42
N ILE A 71 3.58 9.30 4.44
CA ILE A 71 2.72 9.41 3.25
C ILE A 71 1.62 10.43 3.54
N THR A 72 1.30 11.26 2.56
CA THR A 72 0.11 12.10 2.59
C THR A 72 -0.92 11.52 1.65
N CYS A 73 -2.14 11.38 2.13
CA CYS A 73 -3.28 10.94 1.36
C CYS A 73 -4.31 12.08 1.28
N LEU A 74 -4.81 12.33 0.08
CA LEU A 74 -5.83 13.33 -0.19
C LEU A 74 -7.03 12.65 -0.82
N HIS A 75 -8.16 12.66 -0.10
CA HIS A 75 -9.39 12.08 -0.59
C HIS A 75 -10.15 13.07 -1.47
N ASP A 76 -10.96 12.55 -2.38
CA ASP A 76 -11.81 13.37 -3.27
C ASP A 76 -12.79 14.24 -2.49
N ASP A 77 -13.15 13.87 -1.25
CA ASP A 77 -14.01 14.66 -0.37
C ASP A 77 -13.29 15.83 0.32
N GLY A 78 -12.00 16.01 0.05
CA GLY A 78 -11.19 17.08 0.62
C GLY A 78 -10.42 16.70 1.88
N THR A 79 -10.67 15.54 2.46
CA THR A 79 -9.92 15.07 3.63
C THR A 79 -8.47 14.82 3.24
N LYS A 80 -7.55 15.39 4.01
CA LYS A 80 -6.11 15.26 3.78
C LYS A 80 -5.43 14.90 5.09
N VAL A 81 -4.69 13.79 5.07
CA VAL A 81 -3.98 13.29 6.26
C VAL A 81 -2.57 12.88 5.88
N THR A 82 -1.61 13.27 6.70
CA THR A 82 -0.25 12.75 6.63
C THR A 82 -0.08 11.75 7.76
N TYR A 83 0.33 10.55 7.43
CA TYR A 83 0.58 9.49 8.40
C TYR A 83 2.02 9.01 8.28
N SER A 84 2.56 8.51 9.38
CA SER A 84 3.98 8.20 9.51
C SER A 84 4.18 6.84 10.16
N ALA A 85 5.45 6.41 10.24
CA ALA A 85 5.82 5.13 10.85
C ALA A 85 5.18 4.96 12.22
N GLY A 86 4.52 3.82 12.42
CA GLY A 86 3.77 3.50 13.64
C GLY A 86 2.27 3.75 13.53
N ASP A 87 1.79 4.40 12.48
CA ASP A 87 0.37 4.66 12.30
C ASP A 87 -0.31 3.51 11.56
N ALA A 88 -1.50 3.15 12.02
CA ALA A 88 -2.42 2.30 11.28
C ALA A 88 -3.42 3.20 10.54
N TYR A 89 -3.82 2.80 9.34
CA TYR A 89 -4.70 3.62 8.52
C TYR A 89 -5.77 2.79 7.83
N ALA A 90 -6.90 3.43 7.57
CA ALA A 90 -7.96 2.92 6.73
C ALA A 90 -8.32 4.02 5.72
N ILE A 91 -8.35 3.69 4.44
CA ILE A 91 -8.59 4.68 3.38
C ILE A 91 -9.68 4.15 2.45
N ASP A 92 -10.74 4.92 2.30
CA ASP A 92 -11.84 4.59 1.39
C ASP A 92 -11.43 4.87 -0.07
N PRO A 93 -12.08 4.22 -1.04
CA PRO A 93 -11.86 4.52 -2.46
C PRO A 93 -12.08 6.00 -2.78
N GLY A 94 -11.31 6.52 -3.72
CA GLY A 94 -11.44 7.91 -4.16
C GLY A 94 -10.37 8.83 -3.57
N HIS A 95 -9.10 8.44 -3.69
CA HIS A 95 -7.98 9.21 -3.11
C HIS A 95 -6.77 9.26 -4.04
N ASP A 96 -5.90 10.22 -3.77
CA ASP A 96 -4.52 10.29 -4.25
C ASP A 96 -3.60 10.18 -3.04
N ALA A 97 -2.35 9.83 -3.26
CA ALA A 97 -1.36 9.71 -2.19
C ALA A 97 0.04 9.96 -2.72
N TRP A 98 0.92 10.43 -1.86
CA TRP A 98 2.33 10.66 -2.22
C TRP A 98 3.23 10.50 -1.00
N VAL A 99 4.50 10.19 -1.28
CA VAL A 99 5.55 10.11 -0.25
C VAL A 99 5.94 11.52 0.18
N GLU A 100 5.96 11.74 1.48
CA GLU A 100 6.49 12.98 2.06
C GLU A 100 7.97 12.79 2.40
N GLY A 101 8.77 13.81 2.06
CA GLY A 101 10.19 13.81 2.39
C GLY A 101 11.05 13.03 1.43
N ASP A 102 12.27 12.73 1.88
CA ASP A 102 13.34 12.15 1.08
C ASP A 102 13.69 10.70 1.44
N LYS A 103 12.83 10.04 2.21
CA LYS A 103 12.99 8.63 2.60
C LYS A 103 11.91 7.78 1.98
N PRO A 104 12.22 6.51 1.64
CA PRO A 104 11.19 5.57 1.22
C PRO A 104 10.15 5.35 2.32
N ALA A 105 8.92 5.07 1.91
CA ALA A 105 7.87 4.65 2.82
C ALA A 105 7.61 3.15 2.63
N VAL A 106 7.43 2.44 3.73
CA VAL A 106 7.12 1.01 3.73
C VAL A 106 5.84 0.79 4.51
N ALA A 107 4.88 0.17 3.85
CA ALA A 107 3.58 -0.15 4.43
C ALA A 107 3.29 -1.64 4.32
N TYR A 108 2.51 -2.16 5.28
CA TYR A 108 1.93 -3.50 5.20
C TYR A 108 0.43 -3.36 5.14
N GLU A 109 -0.18 -3.95 4.11
CA GLU A 109 -1.63 -3.88 3.90
C GLU A 109 -2.26 -5.26 3.87
N PHE A 110 -3.48 -5.34 4.36
CA PHE A 110 -4.25 -6.57 4.50
C PHE A 110 -5.36 -6.55 3.44
N HIS A 111 -5.03 -7.01 2.24
CA HIS A 111 -5.97 -7.02 1.12
C HIS A 111 -7.06 -8.07 1.37
N GLY A 112 -8.30 -7.69 1.15
CA GLY A 112 -9.43 -8.56 1.39
C GLY A 112 -9.96 -8.52 2.82
N ALA A 113 -9.34 -7.75 3.72
CA ALA A 113 -9.81 -7.58 5.09
C ALA A 113 -11.21 -6.96 5.16
N TRP A 114 -11.65 -6.32 4.09
CA TRP A 114 -12.97 -5.70 3.96
C TRP A 114 -14.01 -6.63 3.33
N GLY A 115 -13.63 -7.86 3.00
CA GLY A 115 -14.54 -8.81 2.38
C GLY A 115 -14.68 -8.66 0.86
N GLU A 116 -13.76 -7.96 0.25
CA GLU A 116 -13.72 -7.79 -1.21
C GLU A 116 -12.96 -8.91 -1.92
#